data_7b53193228502146ad72ab2058a7e22e
#
_entry.id   7b53193228502146ad72ab2058a7e22e
#
_cell.length_a   1.000
_cell.length_b   1.000
_cell.length_c   1.000
_cell.angle_alpha   90.00
_cell.angle_beta   90.00
_cell.angle_gamma   90.00
#
_symmetry.space_group_name_H-M   'P 1'
#
loop_
_entity.id
_entity.type
_entity.pdbx_description
1 polymer ?
#
loop_
_entity_poly.entity_id
_entity_poly.type
_entity_poly.pdbx_seq_one_letter_code
_entity_poly.pdbx_strand_id
1 'polypeptide(L)'
;GPAGVTAAKLRELGVIRGKIATIFHGIDISSREVLNHYTPEYQQLFRRGDLMLPISNLWAGRLQKMGCPREKIAVSRMGVDMTRFSPRPVKAPATPLEIISVARLTEKKGLHVAIEACRQLKEQGVAFRYRILGIGPWERRLRTLIEQYQLEDVIEMPGFKPSHEVKAMLDDADVFLLPSVTGADGDMEGIPVALMEAMAVGIPVVSTLHSGIPELVEADKSGWLVPE
;
A
#
# COMPACT_ATOMS: atom_id res chain seq x y z
N GLY A 1 11.09 -10.89 -5.58
CA GLY A 1 12.31 -10.31 -6.14
C GLY A 1 13.57 -11.01 -5.63
N PRO A 2 14.28 -10.48 -4.62
CA PRO A 2 15.60 -11.01 -4.17
C PRO A 2 15.59 -12.48 -3.78
N ALA A 3 14.54 -12.98 -3.13
CA ALA A 3 14.43 -14.40 -2.79
C ALA A 3 14.43 -15.30 -4.04
N GLY A 4 13.83 -14.85 -5.14
CA GLY A 4 13.87 -15.56 -6.42
C GLY A 4 15.29 -15.65 -7.00
N VAL A 5 16.09 -14.59 -6.84
CA VAL A 5 17.52 -14.61 -7.22
C VAL A 5 18.28 -15.68 -6.45
N THR A 6 18.09 -15.75 -5.13
CA THR A 6 18.70 -16.78 -4.28
C THR A 6 18.25 -18.18 -4.70
N ALA A 7 16.95 -18.37 -4.94
CA ALA A 7 16.42 -19.66 -5.41
C ALA A 7 17.03 -20.08 -6.76
N ALA A 8 17.16 -19.15 -7.71
CA ALA A 8 17.77 -19.44 -9.01
C ALA A 8 19.25 -19.87 -8.88
N LYS A 9 20.02 -19.21 -8.00
CA LYS A 9 21.40 -19.60 -7.69
C LYS A 9 21.49 -20.98 -7.04
N LEU A 10 20.63 -21.28 -6.07
CA LEU A 10 20.59 -22.58 -5.39
C LEU A 10 20.19 -23.71 -6.36
N ARG A 11 19.30 -23.46 -7.31
CA ARG A 11 18.97 -24.44 -8.36
C ARG A 11 20.14 -24.71 -9.29
N GLU A 12 20.90 -23.68 -9.66
CA GLU A 12 22.12 -23.82 -10.47
C GLU A 12 23.20 -24.68 -9.79
N LEU A 13 23.32 -24.52 -8.46
CA LEU A 13 24.24 -25.32 -7.64
C LEU A 13 23.70 -26.76 -7.36
N GLY A 14 22.52 -27.11 -7.86
CA GLY A 14 21.91 -28.41 -7.63
C GLY A 14 21.36 -28.65 -6.22
N VAL A 15 21.31 -27.59 -5.40
CA VAL A 15 20.80 -27.66 -4.01
C VAL A 15 19.30 -27.82 -3.98
N ILE A 16 18.58 -27.13 -4.88
CA ILE A 16 17.12 -27.26 -5.02
C ILE A 16 16.78 -27.75 -6.42
N ARG A 17 15.63 -28.44 -6.52
CA ARG A 17 15.08 -28.94 -7.78
C ARG A 17 13.66 -28.40 -7.97
N GLY A 18 13.17 -28.43 -9.21
CA GLY A 18 11.81 -28.02 -9.57
C GLY A 18 11.74 -26.61 -10.16
N LYS A 19 10.52 -26.15 -10.40
CA LYS A 19 10.24 -24.85 -11.02
C LYS A 19 10.34 -23.73 -9.98
N ILE A 20 10.74 -22.54 -10.43
CA ILE A 20 10.86 -21.34 -9.59
C ILE A 20 9.85 -20.31 -10.07
N ALA A 21 8.83 -20.05 -9.24
CA ALA A 21 7.94 -18.93 -9.38
C ALA A 21 8.37 -17.83 -8.39
N THR A 22 8.47 -16.59 -8.87
CA THR A 22 8.95 -15.46 -8.07
C THR A 22 7.90 -14.36 -8.03
N ILE A 23 7.41 -14.03 -6.82
CA ILE A 23 6.49 -12.91 -6.61
C ILE A 23 7.29 -11.62 -6.53
N PHE A 24 6.80 -10.56 -7.18
CA PHE A 24 7.32 -9.21 -7.13
C PHE A 24 6.28 -8.27 -6.52
N HIS A 25 6.65 -7.67 -5.40
CA HIS A 25 5.92 -6.57 -4.76
C HIS A 25 6.48 -5.21 -5.20
N GLY A 26 6.00 -4.10 -4.62
CA GLY A 26 6.44 -2.75 -4.98
C GLY A 26 7.95 -2.54 -4.81
N ILE A 27 8.44 -2.65 -3.58
CA ILE A 27 9.85 -2.36 -3.21
C ILE A 27 10.87 -3.12 -4.06
N ASP A 28 10.59 -4.37 -4.44
CA ASP A 28 11.48 -5.24 -5.21
C ASP A 28 11.91 -4.63 -6.56
N ILE A 29 11.04 -3.81 -7.14
CA ILE A 29 11.18 -3.27 -8.49
C ILE A 29 10.87 -1.77 -8.58
N SER A 30 10.83 -1.06 -7.45
CA SER A 30 10.67 0.40 -7.41
C SER A 30 11.82 1.11 -6.68
N SER A 31 12.25 0.61 -5.52
CA SER A 31 13.32 1.22 -4.74
C SER A 31 14.63 1.29 -5.55
N ARG A 32 15.24 2.47 -5.61
CA ARG A 32 16.51 2.69 -6.32
C ARG A 32 17.63 1.84 -5.73
N GLU A 33 17.68 1.69 -4.42
CA GLU A 33 18.66 0.87 -3.73
C GLU A 33 18.56 -0.59 -4.19
N VAL A 34 17.36 -1.17 -4.18
CA VAL A 34 17.12 -2.54 -4.62
C VAL A 34 17.47 -2.72 -6.11
N LEU A 35 17.05 -1.78 -6.96
CA LEU A 35 17.32 -1.85 -8.39
C LEU A 35 18.81 -1.74 -8.71
N ASN A 36 19.52 -0.81 -8.06
CA ASN A 36 20.97 -0.66 -8.26
C ASN A 36 21.73 -1.93 -7.90
N HIS A 37 21.28 -2.64 -6.86
CA HIS A 37 21.92 -3.87 -6.41
C HIS A 37 21.51 -5.10 -7.23
N TYR A 38 20.20 -5.25 -7.55
CA TYR A 38 19.66 -6.49 -8.09
C TYR A 38 19.38 -6.50 -9.59
N THR A 39 19.54 -5.41 -10.32
CA THR A 39 19.23 -5.39 -11.77
C THR A 39 20.03 -6.46 -12.56
N PRO A 40 21.34 -6.66 -12.37
CA PRO A 40 22.08 -7.71 -13.06
C PRO A 40 21.59 -9.12 -12.69
N GLU A 41 21.28 -9.35 -11.43
CA GLU A 41 20.77 -10.63 -10.91
C GLU A 41 19.34 -10.90 -11.42
N TYR A 42 18.51 -9.88 -11.56
CA TYR A 42 17.18 -10.03 -12.16
C TYR A 42 17.24 -10.47 -13.61
N GLN A 43 18.22 -9.99 -14.40
CA GLN A 43 18.45 -10.49 -15.75
C GLN A 43 18.74 -12.00 -15.76
N GLN A 44 19.50 -12.49 -14.79
CA GLN A 44 19.77 -13.93 -14.64
C GLN A 44 18.51 -14.68 -14.16
N LEU A 45 17.76 -14.11 -13.21
CA LEU A 45 16.50 -14.68 -12.73
C LEU A 45 15.47 -14.79 -13.87
N PHE A 46 15.36 -13.78 -14.75
CA PHE A 46 14.44 -13.82 -15.90
C PHE A 46 14.80 -14.91 -16.91
N ARG A 47 16.09 -15.19 -17.09
CA ARG A 47 16.54 -16.30 -17.94
C ARG A 47 16.29 -17.66 -17.31
N ARG A 48 16.64 -17.80 -16.04
CA ARG A 48 16.70 -19.08 -15.31
C ARG A 48 15.41 -19.43 -14.57
N GLY A 49 14.64 -18.44 -14.06
CA GLY A 49 13.36 -18.65 -13.41
C GLY A 49 12.27 -19.06 -14.40
N ASP A 50 11.25 -19.71 -13.92
CA ASP A 50 10.19 -20.26 -14.75
C ASP A 50 9.00 -19.29 -14.85
N LEU A 51 8.65 -18.59 -13.76
CA LEU A 51 7.50 -17.71 -13.71
C LEU A 51 7.76 -16.50 -12.81
N MET A 52 7.41 -15.31 -13.29
CA MET A 52 7.45 -14.03 -12.56
C MET A 52 6.03 -13.58 -12.28
N LEU A 53 5.72 -13.35 -11.02
CA LEU A 53 4.38 -13.06 -10.51
C LEU A 53 4.32 -11.63 -9.93
N PRO A 54 4.24 -10.58 -10.78
CA PRO A 54 3.98 -9.23 -10.28
C PRO A 54 2.56 -9.11 -9.77
N ILE A 55 2.34 -8.26 -8.76
CA ILE A 55 1.03 -8.08 -8.11
C ILE A 55 0.08 -7.14 -8.87
N SER A 56 0.53 -6.50 -9.95
CA SER A 56 -0.29 -5.61 -10.78
C SER A 56 0.18 -5.59 -12.23
N ASN A 57 -0.66 -5.05 -13.12
CA ASN A 57 -0.29 -4.85 -14.53
C ASN A 57 0.81 -3.80 -14.68
N LEU A 58 0.81 -2.76 -13.86
CA LEU A 58 1.88 -1.76 -13.83
C LEU A 58 3.24 -2.44 -13.58
N TRP A 59 3.31 -3.31 -12.59
CA TRP A 59 4.54 -4.05 -12.27
C TRP A 59 4.88 -5.10 -13.32
N ALA A 60 3.89 -5.71 -13.96
CA ALA A 60 4.13 -6.60 -15.11
C ALA A 60 4.81 -5.84 -16.26
N GLY A 61 4.30 -4.66 -16.60
CA GLY A 61 4.92 -3.78 -17.61
C GLY A 61 6.35 -3.35 -17.24
N ARG A 62 6.60 -3.11 -15.94
CA ARG A 62 7.95 -2.77 -15.46
C ARG A 62 8.93 -3.94 -15.61
N LEU A 63 8.52 -5.16 -15.24
CA LEU A 63 9.33 -6.36 -15.46
C LEU A 63 9.66 -6.58 -16.94
N GLN A 64 8.70 -6.35 -17.85
CA GLN A 64 8.95 -6.42 -19.30
C GLN A 64 9.99 -5.38 -19.75
N LYS A 65 9.87 -4.12 -19.28
CA LYS A 65 10.85 -3.06 -19.55
C LYS A 65 12.24 -3.39 -19.01
N MET A 66 12.30 -4.19 -17.94
CA MET A 66 13.56 -4.71 -17.38
C MET A 66 14.09 -5.94 -18.13
N GLY A 67 13.43 -6.38 -19.22
CA GLY A 67 13.87 -7.49 -20.07
C GLY A 67 13.32 -8.86 -19.69
N CYS A 68 12.30 -8.94 -18.83
CA CYS A 68 11.64 -10.21 -18.56
C CYS A 68 10.77 -10.62 -19.76
N PRO A 69 10.90 -11.86 -20.31
CA PRO A 69 10.04 -12.35 -21.38
C PRO A 69 8.57 -12.37 -20.97
N ARG A 70 7.70 -11.90 -21.86
CA ARG A 70 6.25 -11.78 -21.57
C ARG A 70 5.60 -13.10 -21.18
N GLU A 71 6.01 -14.18 -21.85
CA GLU A 71 5.51 -15.55 -21.61
C GLU A 71 5.86 -16.09 -20.22
N LYS A 72 6.80 -15.47 -19.52
CA LYS A 72 7.16 -15.79 -18.13
C LYS A 72 6.47 -14.89 -17.11
N ILE A 73 5.62 -13.98 -17.51
CA ILE A 73 4.94 -13.05 -16.60
C ILE A 73 3.45 -13.41 -16.50
N ALA A 74 2.99 -13.62 -15.26
CA ALA A 74 1.56 -13.74 -14.95
C ALA A 74 1.23 -12.85 -13.74
N VAL A 75 0.26 -11.97 -13.89
CA VAL A 75 -0.16 -11.10 -12.77
C VAL A 75 -0.84 -11.94 -11.70
N SER A 76 -0.32 -11.87 -10.47
CA SER A 76 -0.86 -12.55 -9.29
C SER A 76 -1.20 -11.51 -8.23
N ARG A 77 -2.45 -11.07 -8.22
CA ARG A 77 -2.91 -10.04 -7.30
C ARG A 77 -2.97 -10.56 -5.87
N MET A 78 -2.73 -9.66 -4.92
CA MET A 78 -3.00 -9.90 -3.51
C MET A 78 -4.51 -10.02 -3.29
N GLY A 79 -4.89 -10.66 -2.20
CA GLY A 79 -6.28 -10.78 -1.77
C GLY A 79 -6.45 -10.40 -0.32
N VAL A 80 -7.70 -10.33 0.13
CA VAL A 80 -8.11 -10.12 1.51
C VAL A 80 -9.03 -11.25 1.96
N ASP A 81 -8.94 -11.62 3.23
CA ASP A 81 -9.81 -12.61 3.84
C ASP A 81 -11.18 -12.00 4.16
N MET A 82 -12.17 -12.28 3.32
CA MET A 82 -13.55 -11.77 3.45
C MET A 82 -14.28 -12.32 4.68
N THR A 83 -13.79 -13.37 5.32
CA THR A 83 -14.37 -13.86 6.59
C THR A 83 -13.96 -12.98 7.76
N ARG A 84 -12.78 -12.36 7.68
CA ARG A 84 -12.25 -11.43 8.67
C ARG A 84 -12.68 -9.98 8.41
N PHE A 85 -12.73 -9.57 7.16
CA PHE A 85 -13.12 -8.24 6.71
C PHE A 85 -14.46 -8.30 5.96
N SER A 86 -15.49 -8.81 6.64
CA SER A 86 -16.84 -8.89 6.07
C SER A 86 -17.47 -7.51 5.91
N PRO A 87 -18.34 -7.31 4.90
CA PRO A 87 -19.07 -6.07 4.72
C PRO A 87 -19.87 -5.69 5.97
N ARG A 88 -19.88 -4.40 6.30
CA ARG A 88 -20.72 -3.83 7.35
C ARG A 88 -22.05 -3.30 6.77
N PRO A 89 -23.09 -3.10 7.59
CA PRO A 89 -24.27 -2.36 7.18
C PRO A 89 -23.91 -0.92 6.76
N VAL A 90 -24.57 -0.41 5.74
CA VAL A 90 -24.44 0.99 5.34
C VAL A 90 -24.96 1.88 6.47
N LYS A 91 -24.18 2.85 6.88
CA LYS A 91 -24.56 3.86 7.90
C LYS A 91 -24.46 5.27 7.33
N ALA A 92 -25.23 6.19 7.87
CA ALA A 92 -25.03 7.62 7.62
C ALA A 92 -23.67 8.05 8.20
N PRO A 93 -22.97 9.02 7.56
CA PRO A 93 -21.75 9.57 8.10
C PRO A 93 -21.95 10.16 9.49
N ALA A 94 -20.97 9.98 10.38
CA ALA A 94 -20.99 10.56 11.71
C ALA A 94 -20.72 12.07 11.69
N THR A 95 -21.07 12.74 12.78
CA THR A 95 -20.61 14.11 13.04
C THR A 95 -20.03 14.12 14.45
N PRO A 96 -18.73 14.28 14.62
CA PRO A 96 -17.68 14.51 13.58
C PRO A 96 -17.47 13.32 12.63
N LEU A 97 -16.99 13.59 11.41
CA LEU A 97 -16.64 12.57 10.40
C LEU A 97 -15.46 11.71 10.89
N GLU A 98 -15.62 10.41 10.91
CA GLU A 98 -14.60 9.47 11.37
C GLU A 98 -13.71 9.00 10.20
N ILE A 99 -12.49 9.52 10.14
CA ILE A 99 -11.48 9.18 9.11
C ILE A 99 -10.49 8.19 9.71
N ILE A 100 -10.03 7.21 8.90
CA ILE A 100 -9.04 6.24 9.35
C ILE A 100 -8.00 5.96 8.27
N SER A 101 -6.74 5.76 8.70
CA SER A 101 -5.67 5.14 7.91
C SER A 101 -5.08 3.96 8.67
N VAL A 102 -4.76 2.89 7.94
CA VAL A 102 -4.06 1.72 8.46
C VAL A 102 -2.83 1.49 7.59
N ALA A 103 -1.64 1.75 8.13
CA ALA A 103 -0.43 1.67 7.33
C ALA A 103 0.83 1.53 8.19
N ARG A 104 1.90 0.97 7.63
CA ARG A 104 3.24 1.19 8.17
C ARG A 104 3.62 2.67 7.99
N LEU A 105 4.13 3.32 9.03
CA LEU A 105 4.45 4.75 8.99
C LEU A 105 5.75 4.97 8.21
N THR A 106 5.66 5.02 6.89
CA THR A 106 6.75 5.26 5.94
C THR A 106 6.34 6.35 4.94
N GLU A 107 7.32 6.96 4.28
CA GLU A 107 7.12 8.07 3.35
C GLU A 107 6.05 7.77 2.30
N LYS A 108 6.20 6.65 1.61
CA LYS A 108 5.31 6.28 0.49
C LYS A 108 3.82 6.13 0.86
N LYS A 109 3.49 6.06 2.16
CA LYS A 109 2.09 6.00 2.60
C LYS A 109 1.40 7.37 2.55
N GLY A 110 2.15 8.45 2.33
CA GLY A 110 1.61 9.78 2.15
C GLY A 110 0.88 10.37 3.37
N LEU A 111 1.10 9.80 4.58
CA LEU A 111 0.38 10.25 5.79
C LEU A 111 0.66 11.71 6.14
N HIS A 112 1.79 12.27 5.72
CA HIS A 112 2.09 13.69 5.84
C HIS A 112 1.17 14.54 4.96
N VAL A 113 0.81 14.05 3.77
CA VAL A 113 -0.18 14.70 2.88
C VAL A 113 -1.58 14.63 3.51
N ALA A 114 -1.93 13.48 4.13
CA ALA A 114 -3.19 13.35 4.87
C ALA A 114 -3.29 14.35 6.03
N ILE A 115 -2.22 14.54 6.80
CA ILE A 115 -2.17 15.52 7.90
C ILE A 115 -2.32 16.95 7.36
N GLU A 116 -1.67 17.29 6.26
CA GLU A 116 -1.83 18.60 5.60
C GLU A 116 -3.28 18.81 5.13
N ALA A 117 -3.92 17.80 4.56
CA ALA A 117 -5.33 17.87 4.19
C ALA A 117 -6.23 18.10 5.43
N CYS A 118 -5.93 17.44 6.56
CA CYS A 118 -6.63 17.64 7.83
C CYS A 118 -6.50 19.08 8.35
N ARG A 119 -5.33 19.73 8.19
CA ARG A 119 -5.15 21.15 8.50
C ARG A 119 -6.15 22.01 7.72
N GLN A 120 -6.26 21.76 6.41
CA GLN A 120 -7.19 22.50 5.55
C GLN A 120 -8.65 22.24 5.93
N LEU A 121 -9.02 21.00 6.28
CA LEU A 121 -10.37 20.69 6.76
C LEU A 121 -10.71 21.43 8.05
N LYS A 122 -9.78 21.49 9.00
CA LYS A 122 -9.95 22.23 10.26
C LYS A 122 -10.13 23.73 10.02
N GLU A 123 -9.31 24.33 9.13
CA GLU A 123 -9.42 25.73 8.72
C GLU A 123 -10.78 26.06 8.06
N GLN A 124 -11.36 25.09 7.35
CA GLN A 124 -12.69 25.21 6.75
C GLN A 124 -13.83 24.95 7.72
N GLY A 125 -13.54 24.63 8.99
CA GLY A 125 -14.54 24.37 10.02
C GLY A 125 -15.25 23.01 9.88
N VAL A 126 -14.69 22.07 9.13
CA VAL A 126 -15.23 20.72 9.01
C VAL A 126 -14.96 19.95 10.31
N ALA A 127 -16.02 19.41 10.92
CA ALA A 127 -15.90 18.57 12.11
C ALA A 127 -15.48 17.16 11.73
N PHE A 128 -14.27 16.71 12.14
CA PHE A 128 -13.76 15.36 11.89
C PHE A 128 -12.90 14.85 13.04
N ARG A 129 -12.68 13.54 13.06
CA ARG A 129 -11.62 12.86 13.79
C ARG A 129 -10.83 11.99 12.83
N TYR A 130 -9.52 11.93 12.99
CA TYR A 130 -8.66 11.12 12.15
C TYR A 130 -7.78 10.19 12.98
N ARG A 131 -7.87 8.89 12.74
CA ARG A 131 -7.06 7.87 13.40
C ARG A 131 -6.05 7.25 12.43
N ILE A 132 -4.76 7.33 12.78
CA ILE A 132 -3.65 6.75 12.02
C ILE A 132 -3.13 5.53 12.76
N LEU A 133 -3.47 4.33 12.28
CA LEU A 133 -3.06 3.06 12.87
C LEU A 133 -1.78 2.55 12.22
N GLY A 134 -0.83 2.16 13.05
CA GLY A 134 0.42 1.54 12.63
C GLY A 134 1.64 2.09 13.34
N ILE A 135 2.80 1.54 12.98
CA ILE A 135 4.12 1.95 13.47
C ILE A 135 5.08 2.06 12.30
N GLY A 136 6.18 2.79 12.48
CA GLY A 136 7.20 2.89 11.45
C GLY A 136 8.17 4.04 11.66
N PRO A 137 9.21 4.17 10.81
CA PRO A 137 10.29 5.13 10.99
C PRO A 137 9.83 6.59 10.90
N TRP A 138 8.67 6.85 10.31
CA TRP A 138 8.13 8.21 10.17
C TRP A 138 7.27 8.66 11.36
N GLU A 139 7.07 7.84 12.38
CA GLU A 139 6.19 8.15 13.51
C GLU A 139 6.52 9.50 14.15
N ARG A 140 7.79 9.71 14.52
CA ARG A 140 8.23 10.98 15.13
C ARG A 140 7.94 12.19 14.22
N ARG A 141 8.22 12.06 12.92
CA ARG A 141 8.00 13.13 11.94
C ARG A 141 6.51 13.47 11.82
N LEU A 142 5.63 12.45 11.79
CA LEU A 142 4.19 12.67 11.70
C LEU A 142 3.64 13.34 12.96
N ARG A 143 4.10 12.93 14.15
CA ARG A 143 3.71 13.58 15.43
C ARG A 143 4.15 15.05 15.45
N THR A 144 5.38 15.35 15.06
CA THR A 144 5.86 16.74 14.96
C THR A 144 4.99 17.56 13.99
N LEU A 145 4.54 16.98 12.88
CA LEU A 145 3.69 17.67 11.92
C LEU A 145 2.29 17.95 12.50
N ILE A 146 1.73 17.01 13.27
CA ILE A 146 0.44 17.18 13.97
C ILE A 146 0.54 18.33 14.98
N GLU A 147 1.61 18.37 15.77
CA GLU A 147 1.89 19.44 16.74
C GLU A 147 2.05 20.80 16.04
N GLN A 148 2.85 20.88 14.97
CA GLN A 148 3.07 22.11 14.19
C GLN A 148 1.77 22.69 13.62
N TYR A 149 0.84 21.84 13.24
CA TYR A 149 -0.45 22.24 12.69
C TYR A 149 -1.57 22.35 13.75
N GLN A 150 -1.24 22.11 15.02
CA GLN A 150 -2.20 22.15 16.15
C GLN A 150 -3.41 21.24 15.88
N LEU A 151 -3.15 19.98 15.53
CA LEU A 151 -4.18 18.99 15.17
C LEU A 151 -4.34 17.89 16.22
N GLU A 152 -3.74 18.00 17.41
CA GLU A 152 -3.75 16.99 18.48
C GLU A 152 -5.16 16.70 19.01
N ASP A 153 -6.05 17.67 18.88
CA ASP A 153 -7.46 17.55 19.28
C ASP A 153 -8.32 16.73 18.30
N VAL A 154 -7.86 16.54 17.07
CA VAL A 154 -8.61 15.86 16.00
C VAL A 154 -7.85 14.67 15.36
N ILE A 155 -6.53 14.53 15.58
CA ILE A 155 -5.74 13.41 15.04
C ILE A 155 -5.16 12.57 16.16
N GLU A 156 -5.41 11.25 16.10
CA GLU A 156 -4.86 10.26 17.01
C GLU A 156 -3.91 9.29 16.29
N MET A 157 -2.80 8.95 16.94
CA MET A 157 -1.88 7.90 16.49
C MET A 157 -1.74 6.84 17.59
N PRO A 158 -2.68 5.87 17.70
CA PRO A 158 -2.71 4.88 18.77
C PRO A 158 -1.69 3.73 18.57
N GLY A 159 -0.84 3.82 17.54
CA GLY A 159 0.18 2.82 17.26
C GLY A 159 -0.36 1.58 16.54
N PHE A 160 0.35 0.45 16.72
CA PHE A 160 -0.05 -0.83 16.13
C PHE A 160 -1.32 -1.38 16.80
N LYS A 161 -2.20 -1.93 15.97
CA LYS A 161 -3.40 -2.64 16.41
C LYS A 161 -3.47 -4.03 15.77
N PRO A 162 -3.87 -5.07 16.51
CA PRO A 162 -4.11 -6.38 15.94
C PRO A 162 -5.32 -6.36 14.98
N SER A 163 -5.36 -7.30 14.05
CA SER A 163 -6.32 -7.31 12.94
C SER A 163 -7.79 -7.25 13.37
N HIS A 164 -8.18 -7.86 14.49
CA HIS A 164 -9.55 -7.80 14.98
C HIS A 164 -9.94 -6.41 15.51
N GLU A 165 -9.01 -5.67 16.13
CA GLU A 165 -9.21 -4.28 16.53
C GLU A 165 -9.25 -3.38 15.29
N VAL A 166 -8.37 -3.61 14.31
CA VAL A 166 -8.40 -2.89 13.02
C VAL A 166 -9.77 -3.04 12.36
N LYS A 167 -10.33 -4.27 12.32
CA LYS A 167 -11.67 -4.51 11.75
C LYS A 167 -12.75 -3.71 12.47
N ALA A 168 -12.75 -3.73 13.81
CA ALA A 168 -13.72 -2.97 14.60
C ALA A 168 -13.61 -1.45 14.34
N MET A 169 -12.36 -0.93 14.26
CA MET A 169 -12.13 0.49 13.97
C MET A 169 -12.49 0.86 12.53
N LEU A 170 -12.35 -0.05 11.57
CA LEU A 170 -12.84 0.12 10.21
C LEU A 170 -14.39 0.14 10.17
N ASP A 171 -15.06 -0.70 10.96
CA ASP A 171 -16.52 -0.69 11.05
C ASP A 171 -17.09 0.66 11.53
N ASP A 172 -16.36 1.32 12.41
CA ASP A 172 -16.74 2.63 12.97
C ASP A 172 -16.37 3.81 12.06
N ALA A 173 -15.43 3.67 11.15
CA ALA A 173 -14.95 4.76 10.29
C ALA A 173 -15.97 5.12 9.19
N ASP A 174 -15.97 6.35 8.73
CA ASP A 174 -16.78 6.83 7.61
C ASP A 174 -15.98 6.89 6.32
N VAL A 175 -14.67 7.16 6.41
CA VAL A 175 -13.75 7.27 5.27
C VAL A 175 -12.43 6.60 5.59
N PHE A 176 -11.92 5.79 4.67
CA PHE A 176 -10.55 5.31 4.69
C PHE A 176 -9.69 6.20 3.81
N LEU A 177 -8.63 6.79 4.38
CA LEU A 177 -7.74 7.72 3.69
C LEU A 177 -6.33 7.12 3.57
N LEU A 178 -5.82 7.00 2.35
CA LEU A 178 -4.43 6.55 2.11
C LEU A 178 -3.86 7.24 0.86
N PRO A 179 -3.35 8.47 0.98
CA PRO A 179 -2.82 9.23 -0.15
C PRO A 179 -1.36 8.83 -0.44
N SER A 180 -1.15 7.58 -0.88
CA SER A 180 0.18 7.03 -1.19
C SER A 180 0.91 7.86 -2.23
N VAL A 181 2.22 8.02 -2.05
CA VAL A 181 3.11 8.80 -2.91
C VAL A 181 4.36 8.01 -3.25
N THR A 182 5.09 8.45 -4.26
CA THR A 182 6.43 7.92 -4.54
C THR A 182 7.44 8.44 -3.52
N GLY A 183 8.09 7.56 -2.79
CA GLY A 183 9.13 7.92 -1.82
C GLY A 183 10.36 8.56 -2.47
N ALA A 184 11.13 9.32 -1.71
CA ALA A 184 12.34 10.01 -2.18
C ALA A 184 13.39 9.03 -2.74
N ASP A 185 13.41 7.78 -2.26
CA ASP A 185 14.26 6.69 -2.78
C ASP A 185 13.67 5.97 -4.01
N GLY A 186 12.51 6.42 -4.50
CA GLY A 186 11.76 5.81 -5.59
C GLY A 186 10.89 4.62 -5.17
N ASP A 187 10.84 4.29 -3.87
CA ASP A 187 9.96 3.22 -3.37
C ASP A 187 8.48 3.60 -3.60
N MET A 188 7.75 2.69 -4.20
CA MET A 188 6.33 2.83 -4.54
C MET A 188 5.50 1.74 -3.86
N GLU A 189 4.21 1.99 -3.71
CA GLU A 189 3.28 0.94 -3.29
C GLU A 189 3.18 -0.16 -4.36
N GLY A 190 2.77 -1.34 -3.89
CA GLY A 190 2.17 -2.31 -4.80
C GLY A 190 0.67 -2.02 -4.97
N ILE A 191 -0.14 -2.87 -4.34
CA ILE A 191 -1.56 -2.60 -4.05
C ILE A 191 -1.70 -2.72 -2.53
N PRO A 192 -2.06 -1.64 -1.81
CA PRO A 192 -2.12 -1.67 -0.34
C PRO A 192 -3.18 -2.64 0.18
N VAL A 193 -2.78 -3.62 0.99
CA VAL A 193 -3.71 -4.59 1.59
C VAL A 193 -4.76 -3.89 2.46
N ALA A 194 -4.34 -2.89 3.25
CA ALA A 194 -5.27 -2.13 4.08
C ALA A 194 -6.37 -1.40 3.28
N LEU A 195 -6.07 -0.99 2.03
CA LEU A 195 -7.06 -0.42 1.12
C LEU A 195 -8.06 -1.50 0.67
N MET A 196 -7.59 -2.72 0.38
CA MET A 196 -8.47 -3.86 0.08
C MET A 196 -9.34 -4.24 1.27
N GLU A 197 -8.77 -4.22 2.50
CA GLU A 197 -9.50 -4.49 3.74
C GLU A 197 -10.62 -3.47 3.98
N ALA A 198 -10.33 -2.17 3.82
CA ALA A 198 -11.32 -1.11 3.92
C ALA A 198 -12.45 -1.26 2.89
N MET A 199 -12.10 -1.54 1.63
CA MET A 199 -13.09 -1.77 0.57
C MET A 199 -13.93 -3.03 0.83
N ALA A 200 -13.34 -4.10 1.37
CA ALA A 200 -14.05 -5.33 1.75
C ALA A 200 -15.08 -5.07 2.86
N VAL A 201 -14.76 -4.19 3.81
CA VAL A 201 -15.70 -3.74 4.85
C VAL A 201 -16.81 -2.84 4.28
N GLY A 202 -16.63 -2.26 3.10
CA GLY A 202 -17.58 -1.36 2.45
C GLY A 202 -17.46 0.10 2.90
N ILE A 203 -16.23 0.54 3.25
CA ILE A 203 -15.97 1.94 3.59
C ILE A 203 -15.57 2.69 2.31
N PRO A 204 -16.09 3.89 2.06
CA PRO A 204 -15.58 4.77 1.02
C PRO A 204 -14.08 5.02 1.19
N VAL A 205 -13.32 4.90 0.10
CA VAL A 205 -11.87 5.09 0.13
C VAL A 205 -11.45 6.33 -0.64
N VAL A 206 -10.49 7.08 -0.09
CA VAL A 206 -9.83 8.20 -0.74
C VAL A 206 -8.34 7.87 -0.84
N SER A 207 -7.81 7.87 -2.05
CA SER A 207 -6.42 7.53 -2.31
C SER A 207 -5.87 8.31 -3.52
N THR A 208 -4.72 7.93 -4.01
CA THR A 208 -4.02 8.61 -5.11
C THR A 208 -3.95 7.75 -6.37
N LEU A 209 -3.77 8.40 -7.52
CA LEU A 209 -3.45 7.75 -8.81
C LEU A 209 -2.02 7.20 -8.79
N HIS A 210 -1.68 6.46 -7.72
CA HIS A 210 -0.34 5.96 -7.44
C HIS A 210 -0.24 4.46 -7.74
N SER A 211 0.80 4.08 -8.48
CA SER A 211 1.20 2.68 -8.70
C SER A 211 0.03 1.78 -9.16
N GLY A 212 -0.22 0.68 -8.42
CA GLY A 212 -1.29 -0.28 -8.71
C GLY A 212 -2.66 0.07 -8.11
N ILE A 213 -2.79 1.20 -7.40
CA ILE A 213 -4.04 1.60 -6.75
C ILE A 213 -5.19 1.76 -7.76
N PRO A 214 -4.99 2.37 -8.96
CA PRO A 214 -6.04 2.46 -9.98
C PRO A 214 -6.50 1.11 -10.56
N GLU A 215 -5.75 0.01 -10.32
CA GLU A 215 -6.20 -1.34 -10.68
C GLU A 215 -7.15 -1.95 -9.62
N LEU A 216 -7.23 -1.36 -8.43
CA LEU A 216 -8.09 -1.76 -7.34
C LEU A 216 -9.31 -0.85 -7.19
N VAL A 217 -9.09 0.46 -7.21
CA VAL A 217 -10.12 1.48 -7.00
C VAL A 217 -10.59 2.02 -8.34
N GLU A 218 -11.85 1.81 -8.65
CA GLU A 218 -12.52 2.44 -9.80
C GLU A 218 -13.02 3.83 -9.36
N ALA A 219 -12.37 4.87 -9.91
CA ALA A 219 -12.66 6.26 -9.55
C ALA A 219 -14.17 6.59 -9.69
N ASP A 220 -14.71 7.33 -8.73
CA ASP A 220 -16.12 7.75 -8.65
C ASP A 220 -17.15 6.61 -8.50
N LYS A 221 -16.69 5.35 -8.39
CA LYS A 221 -17.58 4.19 -8.14
C LYS A 221 -17.26 3.47 -6.84
N SER A 222 -16.00 3.03 -6.67
CA SER A 222 -15.58 2.32 -5.47
C SER A 222 -14.69 3.15 -4.53
N GLY A 223 -14.39 4.40 -4.90
CA GLY A 223 -13.63 5.37 -4.13
C GLY A 223 -13.22 6.58 -4.94
N TRP A 224 -12.50 7.48 -4.33
CA TRP A 224 -11.95 8.68 -4.97
C TRP A 224 -10.44 8.57 -5.14
N LEU A 225 -9.96 8.88 -6.33
CA LEU A 225 -8.54 8.93 -6.66
C LEU A 225 -8.16 10.34 -7.10
N VAL A 226 -7.13 10.90 -6.45
CA VAL A 226 -6.57 12.21 -6.78
C VAL A 226 -5.11 12.05 -7.25
N PRO A 227 -4.52 13.00 -8.00
CA PRO A 227 -3.08 13.01 -8.28
C PRO A 227 -2.24 12.96 -6.98
N GLU A 228 -0.96 12.47 -7.13
CA GLU A 228 0.01 12.51 -6.02
C GLU A 228 0.36 13.94 -5.62
#